data_e5a473a114c0cfb96130801fa5e9cc03
#
_entry.id   e5a473a114c0cfb96130801fa5e9cc03
#
_cell.length_a   1.000
_cell.length_b   1.000
_cell.length_c   1.000
_cell.angle_alpha   90.00
_cell.angle_beta   90.00
_cell.angle_gamma   90.00
#
_symmetry.space_group_name_H-M   'P 1'
#
loop_
_entity.id
_entity.type
_entity.pdbx_description
1 polymer ?
#
loop_
_entity_poly.entity_id
_entity_poly.type
_entity_poly.pdbx_seq_one_letter_code
_entity_poly.pdbx_strand_id
1 'polypeptide(L)'
;MKILLLGDYSNLHWTLAEGLRQLGHEATVVSDGDYWKGYQRDVNLKRRSTGRWDSLRYVWDCIRLLPRLKGYDVVQLVNPLFLDLKPEKVLPFYKYLRKRNGKMFVGAFGMDYYWVKTCLDCRTFRYSDFNIGPRSRADEPQNRRLIDEWLNGAKGRLCQRVMEDCDGIPAGLYEYFAVYQQWFPEKTTFIPAPLQLPPIGGEPQTEKADVLPLSGGDRRDGGAEVLPLSGGDRGGLTFFIGIQRGRSAYKGTDVMLRALERVKAKYPERCEVVKAESVPFEQYKRMMAGSDVLLDQLYSYTPAMNALLAMAQGLVVVGGGEPENYEILGETELRPIVNVLPSEDDVFLKLENLVLHPEQIPLLKRQGLEYVRRHHDPVKVAERYLDFWQQTPPRRRS
;
A
#
# COMPACT_ATOMS: atom_id res chain seq x y z
N MET A 1 13.31 18.64 -14.34
CA MET A 1 13.74 17.26 -14.69
C MET A 1 12.62 16.56 -15.44
N LYS A 2 12.97 15.63 -16.31
CA LYS A 2 12.04 14.75 -17.00
C LYS A 2 12.05 13.38 -16.32
N ILE A 3 10.92 12.97 -15.74
CA ILE A 3 10.82 11.83 -14.83
C ILE A 3 9.83 10.81 -15.38
N LEU A 4 10.21 9.53 -15.41
CA LEU A 4 9.36 8.41 -15.76
C LEU A 4 9.07 7.58 -14.52
N LEU A 5 7.80 7.42 -14.18
CA LEU A 5 7.29 6.57 -13.11
C LEU A 5 6.61 5.36 -13.73
N LEU A 6 7.18 4.17 -13.56
CA LEU A 6 6.75 2.97 -14.26
C LEU A 6 6.21 1.90 -13.30
N GLY A 7 4.98 1.46 -13.55
CA GLY A 7 4.14 0.70 -12.63
C GLY A 7 3.50 1.60 -11.60
N ASP A 8 2.50 1.09 -10.88
CA ASP A 8 1.90 1.79 -9.74
C ASP A 8 1.34 0.78 -8.74
N TYR A 9 1.47 1.09 -7.45
CA TYR A 9 0.82 0.40 -6.36
C TYR A 9 0.08 1.42 -5.50
N SER A 10 -1.20 1.18 -5.30
CA SER A 10 -2.04 1.97 -4.39
C SER A 10 -1.96 3.49 -4.64
N ASN A 11 -1.89 3.89 -5.93
CA ASN A 11 -1.82 5.29 -6.36
C ASN A 11 -0.52 6.04 -5.99
N LEU A 12 0.53 5.32 -5.60
CA LEU A 12 1.77 5.93 -5.12
C LEU A 12 2.47 6.77 -6.20
N HIS A 13 2.66 6.19 -7.40
CA HIS A 13 3.35 6.88 -8.49
C HIS A 13 2.51 8.02 -9.08
N TRP A 14 1.20 7.87 -9.17
CA TRP A 14 0.35 8.97 -9.62
C TRP A 14 0.40 10.14 -8.64
N THR A 15 0.22 9.86 -7.34
CA THR A 15 0.28 10.91 -6.31
C THR A 15 1.65 11.59 -6.25
N LEU A 16 2.73 10.81 -6.41
CA LEU A 16 4.09 11.38 -6.52
C LEU A 16 4.22 12.29 -7.76
N ALA A 17 3.66 11.86 -8.91
CA ALA A 17 3.68 12.67 -10.13
C ALA A 17 2.95 14.00 -9.95
N GLU A 18 1.83 14.02 -9.23
CA GLU A 18 1.10 15.26 -8.93
C GLU A 18 1.97 16.22 -8.11
N GLY A 19 2.66 15.74 -7.06
CA GLY A 19 3.60 16.56 -6.27
C GLY A 19 4.78 17.07 -7.13
N LEU A 20 5.38 16.22 -7.95
CA LEU A 20 6.46 16.61 -8.87
C LEU A 20 6.04 17.67 -9.89
N ARG A 21 4.82 17.56 -10.43
CA ARG A 21 4.26 18.53 -11.37
C ARG A 21 4.01 19.89 -10.71
N GLN A 22 3.54 19.91 -9.45
CA GLN A 22 3.38 21.14 -8.67
C GLN A 22 4.73 21.83 -8.43
N LEU A 23 5.82 21.07 -8.33
CA LEU A 23 7.19 21.59 -8.22
C LEU A 23 7.82 21.97 -9.60
N GLY A 24 7.03 21.94 -10.69
CA GLY A 24 7.46 22.36 -12.01
C GLY A 24 8.26 21.29 -12.78
N HIS A 25 8.18 20.01 -12.41
CA HIS A 25 8.85 18.92 -13.11
C HIS A 25 7.92 18.22 -14.12
N GLU A 26 8.48 17.67 -15.19
CA GLU A 26 7.79 16.85 -16.17
C GLU A 26 7.77 15.39 -15.67
N ALA A 27 6.65 14.93 -15.15
CA ALA A 27 6.47 13.55 -14.68
C ALA A 27 5.47 12.80 -15.56
N THR A 28 5.85 11.59 -16.00
CA THR A 28 5.01 10.69 -16.81
C THR A 28 4.79 9.38 -16.06
N VAL A 29 3.53 9.01 -15.84
CA VAL A 29 3.14 7.75 -15.19
C VAL A 29 2.66 6.75 -16.24
N VAL A 30 3.32 5.59 -16.27
CA VAL A 30 2.96 4.46 -17.13
C VAL A 30 2.60 3.27 -16.25
N SER A 31 1.34 2.88 -16.20
CA SER A 31 0.89 1.78 -15.33
C SER A 31 -0.35 1.08 -15.87
N ASP A 32 -0.73 -0.03 -15.24
CA ASP A 32 -2.02 -0.69 -15.45
C ASP A 32 -3.14 -0.13 -14.55
N GLY A 33 -2.81 0.79 -13.64
CA GLY A 33 -3.71 1.40 -12.67
C GLY A 33 -3.98 0.52 -11.46
N ASP A 34 -3.05 -0.37 -11.08
CA ASP A 34 -3.16 -1.33 -9.96
C ASP A 34 -4.38 -2.25 -10.12
N TYR A 35 -4.43 -2.94 -11.28
CA TYR A 35 -5.44 -3.94 -11.65
C TYR A 35 -6.89 -3.43 -11.61
N TRP A 36 -7.65 -3.86 -10.60
CA TRP A 36 -9.08 -3.58 -10.45
C TRP A 36 -9.37 -2.20 -9.86
N LYS A 37 -8.39 -1.54 -9.24
CA LYS A 37 -8.54 -0.22 -8.64
C LYS A 37 -8.66 0.90 -9.67
N GLY A 38 -8.03 0.73 -10.84
CA GLY A 38 -8.21 1.62 -11.98
C GLY A 38 -7.66 3.03 -11.79
N TYR A 39 -6.62 3.21 -10.98
CA TYR A 39 -6.01 4.51 -10.70
C TYR A 39 -5.61 5.28 -11.97
N GLN A 40 -5.50 6.59 -11.86
CA GLN A 40 -5.11 7.50 -12.93
C GLN A 40 -3.68 7.24 -13.40
N ARG A 41 -3.40 7.53 -14.67
CA ARG A 41 -2.11 7.35 -15.35
C ARG A 41 -2.09 8.10 -16.67
N ASP A 42 -0.90 8.50 -17.13
CA ASP A 42 -0.74 9.18 -18.41
C ASP A 42 -0.76 8.17 -19.57
N VAL A 43 -0.15 7.01 -19.37
CA VAL A 43 -0.13 5.92 -20.35
C VAL A 43 -0.69 4.65 -19.74
N ASN A 44 -1.77 4.16 -20.31
CA ASN A 44 -2.40 2.93 -19.87
C ASN A 44 -1.70 1.70 -20.47
N LEU A 45 -1.12 0.89 -19.61
CA LEU A 45 -0.44 -0.35 -19.96
C LEU A 45 -1.12 -1.55 -19.26
N LYS A 46 -2.44 -1.64 -19.39
CA LYS A 46 -3.24 -2.71 -18.78
C LYS A 46 -3.41 -3.88 -19.73
N ARG A 47 -3.07 -5.08 -19.25
CA ARG A 47 -3.37 -6.33 -19.95
C ARG A 47 -4.87 -6.63 -19.86
N ARG A 48 -5.50 -7.00 -20.98
CA ARG A 48 -6.95 -7.23 -21.03
C ARG A 48 -7.37 -8.53 -20.35
N SER A 49 -6.67 -9.62 -20.65
CA SER A 49 -6.90 -10.93 -20.04
C SER A 49 -5.61 -11.77 -20.00
N THR A 50 -5.67 -12.93 -19.33
CA THR A 50 -4.55 -13.89 -19.27
C THR A 50 -4.48 -14.80 -20.51
N GLY A 51 -5.38 -14.64 -21.48
CA GLY A 51 -5.42 -15.39 -22.72
C GLY A 51 -4.14 -15.22 -23.56
N ARG A 52 -3.84 -16.20 -24.42
CA ARG A 52 -2.61 -16.21 -25.25
C ARG A 52 -2.52 -14.99 -26.17
N TRP A 53 -3.62 -14.61 -26.82
CA TRP A 53 -3.67 -13.48 -27.75
C TRP A 53 -3.52 -12.13 -27.02
N ASP A 54 -4.18 -11.96 -25.88
CA ASP A 54 -4.02 -10.75 -25.06
C ASP A 54 -2.62 -10.64 -24.48
N SER A 55 -1.99 -11.78 -24.18
CA SER A 55 -0.60 -11.82 -23.73
C SER A 55 0.37 -11.37 -24.81
N LEU A 56 0.17 -11.82 -26.06
CA LEU A 56 0.99 -11.39 -27.21
C LEU A 56 0.77 -9.91 -27.52
N ARG A 57 -0.48 -9.48 -27.50
CA ARG A 57 -0.84 -8.07 -27.67
C ARG A 57 -0.18 -7.19 -26.60
N TYR A 58 -0.24 -7.58 -25.33
CA TYR A 58 0.39 -6.84 -24.26
C TYR A 58 1.92 -6.71 -24.45
N VAL A 59 2.60 -7.78 -24.84
CA VAL A 59 4.04 -7.72 -25.19
C VAL A 59 4.29 -6.75 -26.33
N TRP A 60 3.43 -6.78 -27.38
CA TRP A 60 3.51 -5.86 -28.49
C TRP A 60 3.29 -4.40 -28.07
N ASP A 61 2.30 -4.13 -27.21
CA ASP A 61 2.04 -2.80 -26.67
C ASP A 61 3.23 -2.29 -25.85
N CYS A 62 3.86 -3.16 -25.03
CA CYS A 62 5.10 -2.83 -24.32
C CYS A 62 6.24 -2.47 -25.30
N ILE A 63 6.44 -3.24 -26.36
CA ILE A 63 7.50 -2.99 -27.37
C ILE A 63 7.25 -1.68 -28.11
N ARG A 64 6.01 -1.42 -28.55
CA ARG A 64 5.64 -0.18 -29.23
C ARG A 64 5.83 1.06 -28.36
N LEU A 65 5.75 0.91 -27.05
CA LEU A 65 5.94 2.01 -26.10
C LEU A 65 7.42 2.36 -25.90
N LEU A 66 8.34 1.42 -26.07
CA LEU A 66 9.78 1.62 -25.81
C LEU A 66 10.39 2.89 -26.43
N PRO A 67 10.10 3.28 -27.68
CA PRO A 67 10.64 4.51 -28.27
C PRO A 67 10.25 5.79 -27.52
N ARG A 68 9.12 5.76 -26.77
CA ARG A 68 8.64 6.89 -25.97
C ARG A 68 9.25 6.89 -24.56
N LEU A 69 9.80 5.77 -24.10
CA LEU A 69 10.39 5.58 -22.76
C LEU A 69 11.89 5.80 -22.76
N LYS A 70 12.38 6.84 -23.44
CA LYS A 70 13.80 7.21 -23.55
C LYS A 70 14.01 8.69 -23.29
N GLY A 71 15.20 9.06 -22.83
CA GLY A 71 15.60 10.45 -22.63
C GLY A 71 15.03 11.08 -21.37
N TYR A 72 14.65 10.26 -20.38
CA TYR A 72 14.31 10.73 -19.04
C TYR A 72 15.56 10.89 -18.20
N ASP A 73 15.60 11.93 -17.37
CA ASP A 73 16.67 12.15 -16.40
C ASP A 73 16.65 11.09 -15.31
N VAL A 74 15.42 10.72 -14.89
CA VAL A 74 15.14 9.73 -13.85
C VAL A 74 14.07 8.75 -14.32
N VAL A 75 14.31 7.48 -14.06
CA VAL A 75 13.28 6.42 -14.15
C VAL A 75 13.12 5.80 -12.77
N GLN A 76 11.90 5.85 -12.22
CA GLN A 76 11.51 5.19 -10.99
C GLN A 76 10.60 4.01 -11.33
N LEU A 77 11.04 2.81 -11.02
CA LEU A 77 10.21 1.59 -11.12
C LEU A 77 9.49 1.35 -9.80
N VAL A 78 8.22 0.95 -9.85
CA VAL A 78 7.45 0.66 -8.62
C VAL A 78 8.03 -0.52 -7.85
N ASN A 79 8.54 -1.51 -8.58
CA ASN A 79 9.28 -2.67 -8.06
C ASN A 79 10.01 -3.39 -9.21
N PRO A 80 10.78 -4.47 -8.96
CA PRO A 80 11.44 -5.23 -10.02
C PRO A 80 10.49 -5.87 -11.05
N LEU A 81 9.22 -6.13 -10.69
CA LEU A 81 8.19 -6.69 -11.56
C LEU A 81 7.25 -5.60 -12.11
N PHE A 82 7.79 -4.51 -12.59
CA PHE A 82 7.08 -3.30 -13.05
C PHE A 82 6.20 -3.49 -14.31
N LEU A 83 6.21 -4.67 -14.93
CA LEU A 83 5.36 -5.06 -16.05
C LEU A 83 4.65 -6.38 -15.74
N ASP A 84 3.40 -6.55 -16.21
CA ASP A 84 2.65 -7.82 -16.10
C ASP A 84 3.16 -8.86 -17.10
N LEU A 85 4.45 -9.20 -16.98
CA LEU A 85 5.16 -10.17 -17.79
C LEU A 85 5.81 -11.24 -16.92
N LYS A 86 6.13 -12.38 -17.52
CA LYS A 86 7.00 -13.36 -16.87
C LYS A 86 8.37 -12.70 -16.56
N PRO A 87 9.00 -13.01 -15.42
CA PRO A 87 10.24 -12.35 -14.99
C PRO A 87 11.34 -12.36 -16.06
N GLU A 88 11.47 -13.44 -16.81
CA GLU A 88 12.48 -13.59 -17.87
C GLU A 88 12.26 -12.57 -19.01
N LYS A 89 11.01 -12.16 -19.22
CA LYS A 89 10.64 -11.17 -20.24
C LYS A 89 10.75 -9.74 -19.75
N VAL A 90 10.78 -9.49 -18.43
CA VAL A 90 10.94 -8.14 -17.86
C VAL A 90 12.37 -7.63 -17.99
N LEU A 91 13.38 -8.51 -17.82
CA LEU A 91 14.79 -8.11 -17.83
C LEU A 91 15.25 -7.39 -19.12
N PRO A 92 14.85 -7.80 -20.35
CA PRO A 92 15.18 -7.04 -21.55
C PRO A 92 14.63 -5.61 -21.56
N PHE A 93 13.41 -5.40 -21.04
CA PHE A 93 12.84 -4.05 -20.90
C PHE A 93 13.62 -3.22 -19.89
N TYR A 94 13.96 -3.78 -18.74
CA TYR A 94 14.82 -3.13 -17.77
C TYR A 94 16.16 -2.68 -18.40
N LYS A 95 16.85 -3.57 -19.11
CA LYS A 95 18.12 -3.26 -19.78
C LYS A 95 17.96 -2.15 -20.83
N TYR A 96 16.84 -2.14 -21.56
CA TYR A 96 16.56 -1.08 -22.51
C TYR A 96 16.42 0.29 -21.81
N LEU A 97 15.59 0.35 -20.75
CA LEU A 97 15.39 1.56 -19.96
C LEU A 97 16.71 2.06 -19.37
N ARG A 98 17.48 1.15 -18.78
CA ARG A 98 18.78 1.43 -18.18
C ARG A 98 19.80 2.04 -19.17
N LYS A 99 19.76 1.58 -20.42
CA LYS A 99 20.66 2.07 -21.49
C LYS A 99 20.24 3.43 -22.07
N ARG A 100 18.97 3.77 -22.03
CA ARG A 100 18.38 4.88 -22.78
C ARG A 100 17.97 6.08 -21.92
N ASN A 101 18.12 6.00 -20.61
CA ASN A 101 17.75 7.04 -19.66
C ASN A 101 18.93 7.37 -18.74
N GLY A 102 18.72 8.34 -17.87
CA GLY A 102 19.66 8.74 -16.85
C GLY A 102 19.71 7.77 -15.67
N LYS A 103 19.39 8.25 -14.47
CA LYS A 103 19.42 7.46 -13.24
C LYS A 103 18.21 6.53 -13.16
N MET A 104 18.42 5.34 -12.59
CA MET A 104 17.40 4.29 -12.45
C MET A 104 17.18 3.95 -10.98
N PHE A 105 15.96 4.15 -10.49
CA PHE A 105 15.56 3.83 -9.13
C PHE A 105 14.52 2.74 -9.11
N VAL A 106 14.51 1.92 -8.05
CA VAL A 106 13.56 0.82 -7.89
C VAL A 106 12.98 0.85 -6.48
N GLY A 107 11.66 0.97 -6.39
CA GLY A 107 10.96 1.05 -5.12
C GLY A 107 10.96 -0.26 -4.35
N ALA A 108 11.21 -0.17 -3.05
CA ALA A 108 10.94 -1.22 -2.07
C ALA A 108 9.56 -0.97 -1.46
N PHE A 109 8.49 -1.36 -2.20
CA PHE A 109 7.09 -1.06 -1.86
C PHE A 109 6.21 -2.29 -1.73
N GLY A 110 6.80 -3.46 -1.62
CA GLY A 110 6.05 -4.70 -1.51
C GLY A 110 6.95 -5.90 -1.32
N MET A 111 6.32 -7.08 -1.27
CA MET A 111 7.02 -8.34 -1.11
C MET A 111 7.95 -8.62 -2.28
N ASP A 112 9.17 -9.03 -1.96
CA ASP A 112 10.19 -9.43 -2.91
C ASP A 112 11.19 -10.43 -2.32
N TYR A 113 12.29 -10.71 -3.04
CA TYR A 113 13.34 -11.63 -2.62
C TYR A 113 13.96 -11.24 -1.27
N TYR A 114 14.32 -9.96 -1.11
CA TYR A 114 15.03 -9.48 0.09
C TYR A 114 14.11 -9.47 1.32
N TRP A 115 12.85 -9.07 1.12
CA TRP A 115 11.82 -9.15 2.16
C TRP A 115 11.63 -10.57 2.67
N VAL A 116 11.34 -11.52 1.77
CA VAL A 116 11.12 -12.93 2.14
C VAL A 116 12.34 -13.51 2.83
N LYS A 117 13.54 -13.27 2.28
CA LYS A 117 14.78 -13.81 2.83
C LYS A 117 15.08 -13.28 4.22
N THR A 118 14.87 -11.99 4.46
CA THR A 118 15.12 -11.36 5.77
C THR A 118 14.08 -11.80 6.80
N CYS A 119 12.78 -11.78 6.46
CA CYS A 119 11.75 -12.17 7.43
C CYS A 119 11.84 -13.64 7.88
N LEU A 120 12.45 -14.51 7.09
CA LEU A 120 12.66 -15.91 7.45
C LEU A 120 13.76 -16.13 8.51
N ASP A 121 14.55 -15.11 8.84
CA ASP A 121 15.54 -15.19 9.91
C ASP A 121 14.90 -15.24 11.32
N CYS A 122 13.64 -14.82 11.44
CA CYS A 122 12.86 -14.71 12.67
C CYS A 122 13.54 -13.86 13.77
N ARG A 123 14.39 -12.91 13.39
CA ARG A 123 15.20 -12.07 14.29
C ARG A 123 15.11 -10.60 13.98
N THR A 124 15.13 -10.24 12.68
CA THR A 124 15.08 -8.83 12.23
C THR A 124 13.80 -8.15 12.71
N PHE A 125 12.68 -8.87 12.67
CA PHE A 125 11.39 -8.36 13.11
C PHE A 125 10.83 -9.18 14.28
N ARG A 126 10.20 -8.50 15.25
CA ARG A 126 9.43 -9.15 16.31
C ARG A 126 8.29 -9.99 15.76
N TYR A 127 7.71 -9.55 14.64
CA TYR A 127 6.70 -10.27 13.85
C TYR A 127 6.69 -9.77 12.42
N SER A 128 6.27 -10.62 11.52
CA SER A 128 6.10 -10.34 10.10
C SER A 128 5.13 -11.33 9.47
N ASP A 129 4.98 -11.28 8.16
CA ASP A 129 4.24 -12.29 7.41
C ASP A 129 4.79 -13.72 7.66
N PHE A 130 6.08 -13.84 7.98
CA PHE A 130 6.81 -15.11 8.07
C PHE A 130 7.19 -15.53 9.50
N ASN A 131 6.95 -14.70 10.51
CA ASN A 131 7.25 -15.03 11.89
C ASN A 131 6.33 -14.33 12.91
N ILE A 132 6.19 -14.93 14.09
CA ILE A 132 5.65 -14.29 15.29
C ILE A 132 6.64 -14.60 16.43
N GLY A 133 7.37 -13.60 16.87
CA GLY A 133 8.52 -13.79 17.71
C GLY A 133 9.54 -14.74 17.07
N PRO A 134 10.11 -15.69 17.79
CA PRO A 134 11.05 -16.68 17.26
C PRO A 134 10.37 -17.80 16.44
N ARG A 135 9.02 -17.85 16.43
CA ARG A 135 8.28 -18.91 15.76
C ARG A 135 8.14 -18.57 14.27
N SER A 136 8.72 -19.42 13.42
CA SER A 136 8.56 -19.34 11.98
C SER A 136 7.14 -19.71 11.52
N ARG A 137 6.64 -19.00 10.53
CA ARG A 137 5.40 -19.29 9.78
C ARG A 137 5.70 -19.79 8.36
N ALA A 138 6.95 -20.18 8.07
CA ALA A 138 7.38 -20.63 6.76
C ALA A 138 6.58 -21.84 6.24
N ASP A 139 6.10 -22.68 7.15
CA ASP A 139 5.35 -23.90 6.84
C ASP A 139 3.89 -23.67 6.47
N GLU A 140 3.35 -22.47 6.66
CA GLU A 140 2.01 -22.14 6.21
C GLU A 140 1.91 -22.26 4.68
N PRO A 141 0.84 -22.85 4.14
CA PRO A 141 0.75 -23.15 2.69
C PRO A 141 0.98 -21.92 1.81
N GLN A 142 0.49 -20.76 2.22
CA GLN A 142 0.68 -19.52 1.50
C GLN A 142 2.14 -19.06 1.54
N ASN A 143 2.81 -19.17 2.69
CA ASN A 143 4.21 -18.76 2.85
C ASN A 143 5.16 -19.67 2.08
N ARG A 144 4.93 -21.00 2.08
CA ARG A 144 5.69 -21.94 1.23
C ARG A 144 5.67 -21.52 -0.22
N ARG A 145 4.48 -21.18 -0.75
CA ARG A 145 4.35 -20.71 -2.13
C ARG A 145 5.15 -19.43 -2.38
N LEU A 146 5.09 -18.46 -1.47
CA LEU A 146 5.83 -17.19 -1.60
C LEU A 146 7.35 -17.41 -1.52
N ILE A 147 7.80 -18.32 -0.63
CA ILE A 147 9.21 -18.74 -0.54
C ILE A 147 9.68 -19.34 -1.87
N ASP A 148 8.93 -20.28 -2.44
CA ASP A 148 9.29 -20.89 -3.72
C ASP A 148 9.32 -19.86 -4.85
N GLU A 149 8.35 -18.96 -4.93
CA GLU A 149 8.29 -17.94 -5.97
C GLU A 149 9.48 -16.95 -5.88
N TRP A 150 9.80 -16.49 -4.66
CA TRP A 150 10.78 -15.42 -4.45
C TRP A 150 12.19 -15.91 -4.19
N LEU A 151 12.42 -17.01 -3.44
CA LEU A 151 13.77 -17.47 -3.17
C LEU A 151 14.28 -18.45 -4.24
N ASN A 152 13.42 -19.33 -4.75
CA ASN A 152 13.80 -20.38 -5.70
C ASN A 152 13.42 -20.04 -7.15
N GLY A 153 12.48 -19.12 -7.33
CA GLY A 153 11.86 -18.81 -8.61
C GLY A 153 12.59 -17.76 -9.46
N ALA A 154 12.06 -17.55 -10.65
CA ALA A 154 12.55 -16.52 -11.58
C ALA A 154 12.31 -15.09 -11.08
N LYS A 155 11.28 -14.87 -10.23
CA LYS A 155 11.01 -13.58 -9.61
C LYS A 155 12.20 -13.12 -8.75
N GLY A 156 12.73 -14.00 -7.92
CA GLY A 156 13.88 -13.70 -7.06
C GLY A 156 15.14 -13.40 -7.86
N ARG A 157 15.42 -14.18 -8.90
CA ARG A 157 16.58 -13.92 -9.78
C ARG A 157 16.49 -12.57 -10.50
N LEU A 158 15.30 -12.17 -10.96
CA LEU A 158 15.07 -10.85 -11.53
C LEU A 158 15.24 -9.75 -10.48
N CYS A 159 14.64 -9.93 -9.30
CA CYS A 159 14.72 -8.98 -8.21
C CYS A 159 16.17 -8.69 -7.83
N GLN A 160 16.97 -9.72 -7.54
CA GLN A 160 18.39 -9.57 -7.21
C GLN A 160 19.12 -8.75 -8.28
N ARG A 161 18.98 -9.15 -9.55
CA ARG A 161 19.69 -8.49 -10.66
C ARG A 161 19.31 -7.02 -10.84
N VAL A 162 18.03 -6.69 -10.66
CA VAL A 162 17.52 -5.32 -10.82
C VAL A 162 17.94 -4.44 -9.64
N MET A 163 17.84 -4.97 -8.41
CA MET A 163 18.22 -4.24 -7.20
C MET A 163 19.74 -4.02 -7.10
N GLU A 164 20.55 -4.98 -7.53
CA GLU A 164 22.01 -4.84 -7.60
C GLU A 164 22.43 -3.76 -8.62
N ASP A 165 21.72 -3.67 -9.75
CA ASP A 165 22.07 -2.77 -10.86
C ASP A 165 21.51 -1.35 -10.73
N CYS A 166 20.41 -1.10 -10.01
CA CYS A 166 19.80 0.22 -9.87
C CYS A 166 20.72 1.21 -9.12
N ASP A 167 20.49 2.51 -9.32
CA ASP A 167 21.26 3.58 -8.69
C ASP A 167 20.80 3.87 -7.26
N GLY A 168 19.52 3.64 -6.93
CA GLY A 168 19.00 3.84 -5.59
C GLY A 168 17.65 3.16 -5.36
N ILE A 169 17.32 2.99 -4.08
CA ILE A 169 16.16 2.22 -3.61
C ILE A 169 15.39 3.07 -2.59
N PRO A 170 14.31 3.75 -3.00
CA PRO A 170 13.41 4.37 -2.04
C PRO A 170 12.54 3.31 -1.37
N ALA A 171 12.46 3.33 -0.04
CA ALA A 171 11.61 2.45 0.76
C ALA A 171 10.49 3.26 1.42
N GLY A 172 9.24 2.83 1.25
CA GLY A 172 8.06 3.59 1.67
C GLY A 172 7.55 3.30 3.07
N LEU A 173 7.97 2.18 3.66
CA LEU A 173 7.61 1.72 5.00
C LEU A 173 8.88 1.38 5.78
N TYR A 174 8.86 1.52 7.12
CA TYR A 174 9.98 1.15 7.97
C TYR A 174 10.46 -0.27 7.70
N GLU A 175 9.55 -1.21 7.56
CA GLU A 175 9.87 -2.64 7.39
C GLU A 175 10.71 -2.86 6.12
N TYR A 176 10.32 -2.25 5.01
CA TYR A 176 11.12 -2.34 3.77
C TYR A 176 12.44 -1.60 3.88
N PHE A 177 12.46 -0.43 4.54
CA PHE A 177 13.70 0.27 4.81
C PHE A 177 14.67 -0.57 5.63
N ALA A 178 14.21 -1.17 6.74
CA ALA A 178 15.02 -2.01 7.62
C ALA A 178 15.62 -3.22 6.89
N VAL A 179 14.85 -3.85 5.99
CA VAL A 179 15.35 -4.91 5.13
C VAL A 179 16.44 -4.40 4.18
N TYR A 180 16.11 -3.39 3.39
CA TYR A 180 17.01 -2.95 2.32
C TYR A 180 18.27 -2.24 2.85
N GLN A 181 18.20 -1.62 4.02
CA GLN A 181 19.36 -1.06 4.72
C GLN A 181 20.41 -2.12 5.09
N GLN A 182 19.99 -3.38 5.33
CA GLN A 182 20.91 -4.49 5.57
C GLN A 182 21.64 -4.95 4.30
N TRP A 183 20.95 -4.93 3.15
CA TRP A 183 21.47 -5.47 1.90
C TRP A 183 22.15 -4.42 1.03
N PHE A 184 21.68 -3.18 1.06
CA PHE A 184 22.11 -2.07 0.20
C PHE A 184 22.16 -0.74 0.97
N PRO A 185 22.92 -0.62 2.06
CA PRO A 185 22.92 0.57 2.92
C PRO A 185 23.19 1.87 2.17
N GLU A 186 24.08 1.83 1.17
CA GLU A 186 24.49 3.02 0.40
C GLU A 186 23.50 3.45 -0.69
N LYS A 187 22.51 2.59 -1.01
CA LYS A 187 21.51 2.86 -2.04
C LYS A 187 20.12 3.11 -1.46
N THR A 188 19.90 2.78 -0.21
CA THR A 188 18.56 2.76 0.40
C THR A 188 18.29 4.06 1.15
N THR A 189 17.15 4.66 0.85
CA THR A 189 16.66 5.85 1.55
C THR A 189 15.19 5.64 1.94
N PHE A 190 14.84 6.01 3.18
CA PHE A 190 13.45 6.04 3.58
C PHE A 190 12.76 7.29 3.04
N ILE A 191 11.72 7.09 2.25
CA ILE A 191 10.85 8.16 1.76
C ILE A 191 9.41 7.69 1.95
N PRO A 192 8.60 8.35 2.83
CA PRO A 192 7.24 7.91 3.10
C PRO A 192 6.39 7.97 1.84
N ALA A 193 5.38 7.10 1.76
CA ALA A 193 4.47 7.07 0.61
C ALA A 193 3.67 8.38 0.52
N PRO A 194 3.56 9.01 -0.67
CA PRO A 194 2.70 10.18 -0.85
C PRO A 194 1.24 9.77 -0.83
N LEU A 195 0.40 10.60 -0.24
CA LEU A 195 -1.04 10.38 -0.16
C LEU A 195 -1.79 11.57 -0.74
N GLN A 196 -2.79 11.31 -1.59
CA GLN A 196 -3.70 12.34 -2.05
C GLN A 196 -4.58 12.81 -0.88
N LEU A 197 -4.37 14.05 -0.45
CA LEU A 197 -5.06 14.62 0.70
C LEU A 197 -6.37 15.31 0.27
N PRO A 198 -7.42 15.29 1.12
CA PRO A 198 -8.60 16.09 0.87
C PRO A 198 -8.26 17.59 0.92
N PRO A 199 -8.99 18.44 0.18
CA PRO A 199 -8.78 19.88 0.19
C PRO A 199 -8.86 20.46 1.61
N ILE A 200 -8.01 21.45 1.92
CA ILE A 200 -8.06 22.17 3.20
C ILE A 200 -9.36 23.00 3.23
N GLY A 201 -10.22 22.78 4.22
CA GLY A 201 -11.49 23.50 4.41
C GLY A 201 -12.70 22.88 3.72
N GLY A 202 -12.55 21.75 3.06
CA GLY A 202 -13.70 20.93 2.63
C GLY A 202 -14.17 20.07 3.79
N GLU A 203 -15.45 20.17 4.17
CA GLU A 203 -16.11 19.08 4.87
C GLU A 203 -15.88 17.80 4.05
N PRO A 204 -15.75 16.60 4.69
CA PRO A 204 -15.66 15.38 3.95
C PRO A 204 -16.81 15.37 2.94
N GLN A 205 -16.49 15.33 1.65
CA GLN A 205 -17.49 15.33 0.59
C GLN A 205 -18.32 14.03 0.73
N THR A 206 -19.35 14.10 1.54
CA THR A 206 -20.52 13.25 1.38
C THR A 206 -21.26 13.78 0.16
N GLU A 207 -20.73 13.53 -1.03
CA GLU A 207 -21.58 13.60 -2.22
C GLU A 207 -22.73 12.63 -1.97
N LYS A 208 -23.90 13.20 -1.75
CA LYS A 208 -25.17 12.48 -1.84
C LYS A 208 -25.24 11.95 -3.27
N ALA A 209 -24.72 10.73 -3.47
CA ALA A 209 -24.89 10.05 -4.74
C ALA A 209 -26.38 9.76 -4.88
N ASP A 210 -27.01 10.48 -5.78
CA ASP A 210 -28.34 10.13 -6.30
C ASP A 210 -28.33 8.67 -6.73
N VAL A 211 -29.15 7.88 -6.08
CA VAL A 211 -29.34 6.46 -6.36
C VAL A 211 -30.08 6.37 -7.71
N LEU A 212 -29.33 6.22 -8.79
CA LEU A 212 -29.90 5.78 -10.05
C LEU A 212 -30.25 4.29 -9.92
N PRO A 213 -31.51 3.90 -10.23
CA PRO A 213 -31.91 2.50 -10.16
C PRO A 213 -31.21 1.72 -11.29
N LEU A 214 -30.46 0.70 -10.92
CA LEU A 214 -29.88 -0.28 -11.85
C LEU A 214 -31.02 -1.15 -12.39
N SER A 215 -31.41 -0.91 -13.62
CA SER A 215 -32.25 -1.81 -14.39
C SER A 215 -31.42 -2.96 -14.96
N GLY A 216 -31.80 -4.18 -14.56
CA GLY A 216 -31.71 -5.42 -15.34
C GLY A 216 -30.35 -6.03 -15.58
N GLY A 217 -30.12 -7.21 -14.99
CA GLY A 217 -29.10 -8.17 -15.46
C GLY A 217 -28.56 -9.12 -14.40
N ASP A 218 -29.19 -10.27 -14.36
CA ASP A 218 -28.70 -11.60 -13.94
C ASP A 218 -28.12 -11.81 -12.53
N ARG A 219 -28.92 -12.53 -11.72
CA ARG A 219 -28.57 -13.04 -10.38
C ARG A 219 -27.72 -14.29 -10.52
N ARG A 220 -26.52 -14.30 -9.93
CA ARG A 220 -25.90 -15.51 -9.35
C ARG A 220 -25.13 -15.18 -8.09
N ASP A 221 -25.71 -15.64 -6.99
CA ASP A 221 -25.17 -16.00 -5.68
C ASP A 221 -23.97 -15.26 -5.07
N GLY A 222 -24.26 -14.59 -3.94
CA GLY A 222 -23.34 -14.04 -2.98
C GLY A 222 -23.91 -12.80 -2.32
N GLY A 223 -25.02 -12.96 -1.57
CA GLY A 223 -25.69 -11.85 -0.89
C GLY A 223 -24.77 -11.14 0.11
N ALA A 224 -24.24 -9.99 -0.25
CA ALA A 224 -23.75 -9.02 0.70
C ALA A 224 -24.96 -8.25 1.23
N GLU A 225 -25.27 -8.45 2.50
CA GLU A 225 -26.30 -7.68 3.20
C GLU A 225 -25.82 -6.24 3.34
N VAL A 226 -26.32 -5.35 2.50
CA VAL A 226 -26.02 -3.92 2.55
C VAL A 226 -27.00 -3.28 3.53
N LEU A 227 -26.54 -3.03 4.75
CA LEU A 227 -27.27 -2.20 5.71
C LEU A 227 -27.16 -0.71 5.31
N PRO A 228 -28.23 0.07 5.49
CA PRO A 228 -28.29 1.45 5.01
C PRO A 228 -27.35 2.39 5.78
N LEU A 229 -26.59 3.19 5.05
CA LEU A 229 -25.81 4.33 5.55
C LEU A 229 -26.77 5.46 5.97
N SER A 230 -27.09 5.57 7.25
CA SER A 230 -27.74 6.76 7.79
C SER A 230 -26.87 7.34 8.91
N GLY A 231 -26.24 8.49 8.64
CA GLY A 231 -25.68 9.36 9.67
C GLY A 231 -26.81 9.94 10.50
N GLY A 232 -27.05 9.36 11.67
CA GLY A 232 -27.97 9.87 12.68
C GLY A 232 -27.49 9.34 14.03
N ASP A 233 -27.71 10.12 15.07
CA ASP A 233 -27.44 9.92 16.49
C ASP A 233 -27.30 8.45 16.93
N ARG A 234 -26.16 7.81 16.60
CA ARG A 234 -25.89 6.42 16.92
C ARG A 234 -25.07 6.40 18.21
N GLY A 235 -25.61 5.83 19.23
CA GLY A 235 -24.97 5.69 20.54
C GLY A 235 -23.75 4.76 20.59
N GLY A 236 -23.17 4.37 19.42
CA GLY A 236 -22.07 3.42 19.32
C GLY A 236 -21.09 3.71 18.18
N LEU A 237 -19.87 3.12 18.27
CA LEU A 237 -18.83 3.23 17.26
C LEU A 237 -19.03 2.22 16.12
N THR A 238 -18.80 2.68 14.90
CA THR A 238 -18.81 1.85 13.69
C THR A 238 -17.39 1.45 13.31
N PHE A 239 -17.10 0.14 13.34
CA PHE A 239 -15.83 -0.44 12.97
C PHE A 239 -15.88 -1.01 11.55
N PHE A 240 -14.95 -0.61 10.72
CA PHE A 240 -14.78 -1.10 9.36
C PHE A 240 -13.62 -2.08 9.27
N ILE A 241 -13.83 -3.21 8.61
CA ILE A 241 -12.77 -4.17 8.29
C ILE A 241 -12.87 -4.62 6.83
N GLY A 242 -11.76 -4.44 6.09
CA GLY A 242 -11.64 -4.91 4.72
C GLY A 242 -10.98 -6.28 4.64
N ILE A 243 -11.68 -7.28 4.10
CA ILE A 243 -11.18 -8.64 3.97
C ILE A 243 -10.99 -8.98 2.49
N GLN A 244 -9.78 -9.35 2.13
CA GLN A 244 -9.46 -9.92 0.84
C GLN A 244 -9.32 -11.44 0.97
N ARG A 245 -10.22 -12.20 0.35
CA ARG A 245 -10.13 -13.66 0.31
C ARG A 245 -8.74 -14.08 -0.20
N GLY A 246 -8.13 -15.07 0.42
CA GLY A 246 -6.78 -15.54 0.07
C GLY A 246 -5.63 -14.69 0.62
N ARG A 247 -5.87 -13.54 1.28
CA ARG A 247 -4.85 -12.74 1.97
C ARG A 247 -5.16 -12.49 3.44
N SER A 248 -6.28 -13.00 3.96
CA SER A 248 -6.74 -12.72 5.32
C SER A 248 -5.76 -13.23 6.36
N ALA A 249 -5.38 -14.52 6.30
CA ALA A 249 -4.38 -15.11 7.20
C ALA A 249 -3.01 -14.44 7.10
N TYR A 250 -2.61 -14.03 5.89
CA TYR A 250 -1.38 -13.31 5.63
C TYR A 250 -1.33 -11.93 6.30
N LYS A 251 -2.44 -11.20 6.29
CA LYS A 251 -2.56 -9.88 6.92
C LYS A 251 -2.99 -9.93 8.38
N GLY A 252 -3.45 -11.08 8.88
CA GLY A 252 -4.03 -11.24 10.20
C GLY A 252 -5.43 -10.63 10.37
N THR A 253 -6.11 -10.30 9.27
CA THR A 253 -7.46 -9.70 9.33
C THR A 253 -8.52 -10.70 9.83
N ASP A 254 -8.28 -12.01 9.72
CA ASP A 254 -9.09 -13.05 10.33
C ASP A 254 -9.01 -13.02 11.85
N VAL A 255 -7.83 -12.80 12.43
CA VAL A 255 -7.63 -12.63 13.88
C VAL A 255 -8.31 -11.35 14.35
N MET A 256 -8.13 -10.26 13.62
CA MET A 256 -8.74 -8.97 13.95
C MET A 256 -10.26 -9.04 13.89
N LEU A 257 -10.83 -9.75 12.91
CA LEU A 257 -12.28 -9.94 12.80
C LEU A 257 -12.84 -10.72 13.98
N ARG A 258 -12.22 -11.84 14.39
CA ARG A 258 -12.67 -12.61 15.58
C ARG A 258 -12.65 -11.75 16.84
N ALA A 259 -11.60 -10.96 17.04
CA ALA A 259 -11.54 -10.02 18.18
C ALA A 259 -12.67 -8.98 18.12
N LEU A 260 -12.95 -8.43 16.94
CA LEU A 260 -14.03 -7.47 16.74
C LEU A 260 -15.42 -8.09 16.99
N GLU A 261 -15.66 -9.31 16.54
CA GLU A 261 -16.89 -10.06 16.79
C GLU A 261 -17.08 -10.33 18.29
N ARG A 262 -16.01 -10.63 19.05
CA ARG A 262 -16.06 -10.74 20.53
C ARG A 262 -16.46 -9.41 21.17
N VAL A 263 -15.92 -8.27 20.70
CA VAL A 263 -16.30 -6.95 21.22
C VAL A 263 -17.76 -6.65 20.89
N LYS A 264 -18.21 -6.93 19.67
CA LYS A 264 -19.63 -6.76 19.27
C LYS A 264 -20.58 -7.60 20.13
N ALA A 265 -20.21 -8.85 20.40
CA ALA A 265 -21.00 -9.73 21.26
C ALA A 265 -21.10 -9.21 22.71
N LYS A 266 -20.02 -8.60 23.22
CA LYS A 266 -19.99 -8.06 24.59
C LYS A 266 -20.68 -6.69 24.72
N TYR A 267 -20.64 -5.86 23.67
CA TYR A 267 -21.19 -4.51 23.64
C TYR A 267 -22.09 -4.26 22.42
N PRO A 268 -23.20 -5.01 22.28
CA PRO A 268 -24.03 -4.99 21.06
C PRO A 268 -24.60 -3.63 20.71
N GLU A 269 -24.91 -2.79 21.71
CA GLU A 269 -25.48 -1.44 21.53
C GLU A 269 -24.42 -0.35 21.26
N ARG A 270 -23.14 -0.65 21.53
CA ARG A 270 -22.03 0.33 21.43
C ARG A 270 -21.07 0.05 20.28
N CYS A 271 -21.22 -1.06 19.59
CA CYS A 271 -20.31 -1.50 18.55
C CYS A 271 -21.10 -1.94 17.31
N GLU A 272 -20.86 -1.32 16.17
CA GLU A 272 -21.35 -1.75 14.87
C GLU A 272 -20.19 -2.23 14.00
N VAL A 273 -20.41 -3.27 13.19
CA VAL A 273 -19.36 -3.88 12.35
C VAL A 273 -19.77 -3.79 10.89
N VAL A 274 -18.93 -3.11 10.10
CA VAL A 274 -19.05 -3.05 8.64
C VAL A 274 -17.91 -3.87 8.02
N LYS A 275 -18.25 -5.00 7.43
CA LYS A 275 -17.32 -5.89 6.75
C LYS A 275 -17.40 -5.73 5.24
N ALA A 276 -16.28 -5.34 4.62
CA ALA A 276 -16.14 -5.31 3.16
C ALA A 276 -15.31 -6.52 2.71
N GLU A 277 -15.92 -7.44 1.98
CA GLU A 277 -15.25 -8.66 1.52
C GLU A 277 -15.26 -8.72 -0.02
N SER A 278 -14.08 -8.51 -0.63
CA SER A 278 -13.89 -8.59 -2.10
C SER A 278 -14.89 -7.74 -2.91
N VAL A 279 -15.22 -6.55 -2.41
CA VAL A 279 -16.10 -5.59 -3.10
C VAL A 279 -15.30 -4.69 -4.06
N PRO A 280 -15.94 -4.06 -5.07
CA PRO A 280 -15.30 -3.04 -5.92
C PRO A 280 -14.72 -1.88 -5.11
N PHE A 281 -13.62 -1.30 -5.58
CA PHE A 281 -12.86 -0.29 -4.82
C PHE A 281 -13.68 0.95 -4.46
N GLU A 282 -14.51 1.44 -5.37
CA GLU A 282 -15.40 2.59 -5.09
C GLU A 282 -16.45 2.27 -4.01
N GLN A 283 -16.97 1.05 -4.01
CA GLN A 283 -17.87 0.59 -2.94
C GLN A 283 -17.12 0.45 -1.61
N TYR A 284 -15.90 -0.09 -1.65
CA TYR A 284 -15.02 -0.18 -0.47
C TYR A 284 -14.81 1.19 0.17
N LYS A 285 -14.45 2.21 -0.62
CA LYS A 285 -14.24 3.58 -0.13
C LYS A 285 -15.51 4.17 0.51
N ARG A 286 -16.67 3.97 -0.11
CA ARG A 286 -17.95 4.45 0.43
C ARG A 286 -18.32 3.77 1.75
N MET A 287 -18.12 2.46 1.85
CA MET A 287 -18.36 1.72 3.10
C MET A 287 -17.44 2.18 4.22
N MET A 288 -16.18 2.44 3.90
CA MET A 288 -15.18 2.93 4.85
C MET A 288 -15.52 4.35 5.33
N ALA A 289 -15.89 5.25 4.43
CA ALA A 289 -16.16 6.67 4.76
C ALA A 289 -17.30 6.88 5.78
N GLY A 290 -18.21 5.91 5.91
CA GLY A 290 -19.30 5.95 6.90
C GLY A 290 -18.93 5.41 8.29
N SER A 291 -17.67 5.05 8.51
CA SER A 291 -17.21 4.38 9.73
C SER A 291 -16.37 5.30 10.62
N ASP A 292 -16.18 4.92 11.89
CA ASP A 292 -15.35 5.64 12.84
C ASP A 292 -13.93 5.11 12.94
N VAL A 293 -13.79 3.79 12.82
CA VAL A 293 -12.55 3.05 13.06
C VAL A 293 -12.31 2.07 11.93
N LEU A 294 -11.09 2.08 11.38
CA LEU A 294 -10.61 1.08 10.42
C LEU A 294 -9.72 0.06 11.14
N LEU A 295 -9.97 -1.25 10.93
CA LEU A 295 -9.00 -2.31 11.22
C LEU A 295 -8.22 -2.61 9.93
N ASP A 296 -6.88 -2.33 9.92
CA ASP A 296 -6.07 -2.46 8.70
C ASP A 296 -5.39 -3.83 8.60
N GLN A 297 -4.27 -4.03 9.26
CA GLN A 297 -3.52 -5.29 9.23
C GLN A 297 -2.74 -5.50 10.53
N LEU A 298 -2.56 -6.78 10.91
CA LEU A 298 -2.02 -7.17 12.20
C LEU A 298 -0.49 -7.31 12.20
N TYR A 299 0.09 -7.74 11.07
CA TYR A 299 1.52 -8.05 10.98
C TYR A 299 2.32 -6.92 10.34
N SER A 300 2.09 -5.67 10.76
CA SER A 300 2.76 -4.49 10.23
C SER A 300 3.25 -3.59 11.35
N TYR A 301 4.41 -2.97 11.16
CA TYR A 301 4.96 -1.94 12.05
C TYR A 301 4.45 -0.55 11.70
N THR A 302 4.10 -0.34 10.43
CA THR A 302 3.73 0.95 9.88
C THR A 302 2.36 0.91 9.22
N PRO A 303 1.64 2.06 9.19
CA PRO A 303 0.38 2.16 8.45
C PRO A 303 0.65 2.04 6.94
N ALA A 304 -0.02 1.09 6.29
CA ALA A 304 0.00 0.98 4.84
C ALA A 304 -0.97 1.98 4.19
N MET A 305 -1.00 2.05 2.85
CA MET A 305 -1.80 3.02 2.09
C MET A 305 -3.29 3.03 2.47
N ASN A 306 -3.86 1.88 2.87
CA ASN A 306 -5.26 1.81 3.31
C ASN A 306 -5.48 2.53 4.65
N ALA A 307 -4.56 2.35 5.60
CA ALA A 307 -4.58 3.05 6.87
C ALA A 307 -4.37 4.56 6.70
N LEU A 308 -3.43 4.97 5.84
CA LEU A 308 -3.19 6.38 5.51
C LEU A 308 -4.44 7.02 4.88
N LEU A 309 -5.10 6.32 3.95
CA LEU A 309 -6.34 6.78 3.33
C LEU A 309 -7.47 6.95 4.37
N ALA A 310 -7.60 6.01 5.29
CA ALA A 310 -8.58 6.10 6.37
C ALA A 310 -8.33 7.31 7.28
N MET A 311 -7.09 7.53 7.70
CA MET A 311 -6.72 8.72 8.49
C MET A 311 -7.00 10.03 7.74
N ALA A 312 -6.75 10.08 6.42
CA ALA A 312 -7.08 11.23 5.58
C ALA A 312 -8.59 11.49 5.48
N GLN A 313 -9.41 10.44 5.63
CA GLN A 313 -10.87 10.53 5.68
C GLN A 313 -11.42 10.76 7.11
N GLY A 314 -10.54 10.92 8.09
CA GLY A 314 -10.93 11.18 9.47
C GLY A 314 -11.38 9.95 10.25
N LEU A 315 -10.89 8.76 9.91
CA LEU A 315 -11.09 7.55 10.70
C LEU A 315 -9.93 7.33 11.68
N VAL A 316 -10.22 6.69 12.80
CA VAL A 316 -9.20 6.09 13.67
C VAL A 316 -8.70 4.80 13.03
N VAL A 317 -7.41 4.55 13.10
CA VAL A 317 -6.79 3.32 12.58
C VAL A 317 -6.35 2.40 13.72
N VAL A 318 -6.74 1.15 13.64
CA VAL A 318 -6.25 0.04 14.46
C VAL A 318 -5.36 -0.85 13.60
N GLY A 319 -4.08 -0.94 13.93
CA GLY A 319 -3.12 -1.69 13.10
C GLY A 319 -1.67 -1.41 13.49
N GLY A 320 -0.75 -1.42 12.52
CA GLY A 320 0.66 -1.15 12.74
C GLY A 320 0.95 0.32 13.06
N GLY A 321 1.40 0.56 14.28
CA GLY A 321 1.81 1.87 14.79
C GLY A 321 2.94 1.73 15.80
N GLU A 322 3.91 0.86 15.50
CA GLU A 322 5.06 0.57 16.37
C GLU A 322 5.98 1.79 16.52
N PRO A 323 6.78 1.87 17.60
CA PRO A 323 7.71 2.99 17.82
C PRO A 323 8.59 3.29 16.63
N GLU A 324 9.06 2.26 15.93
CA GLU A 324 9.93 2.37 14.75
C GLU A 324 9.29 3.17 13.59
N ASN A 325 7.96 3.12 13.48
CA ASN A 325 7.23 3.94 12.50
C ASN A 325 7.41 5.44 12.78
N TYR A 326 7.32 5.82 14.03
CA TYR A 326 7.43 7.22 14.44
C TYR A 326 8.88 7.70 14.43
N GLU A 327 9.80 6.85 14.86
CA GLU A 327 11.24 7.12 14.89
C GLU A 327 11.79 7.42 13.50
N ILE A 328 11.45 6.60 12.49
CA ILE A 328 11.94 6.79 11.13
C ILE A 328 11.38 8.07 10.47
N LEU A 329 10.20 8.51 10.90
CA LEU A 329 9.58 9.77 10.47
C LEU A 329 10.08 10.99 11.24
N GLY A 330 10.78 10.77 12.37
CA GLY A 330 11.11 11.84 13.33
C GLY A 330 9.87 12.40 14.03
N GLU A 331 8.80 11.60 14.17
CA GLU A 331 7.55 12.05 14.77
C GLU A 331 7.54 11.79 16.28
N THR A 332 7.50 12.87 17.04
CA THR A 332 7.57 12.83 18.52
C THR A 332 6.25 13.18 19.23
N GLU A 333 5.31 13.80 18.51
CA GLU A 333 4.09 14.38 19.08
C GLU A 333 2.84 13.56 18.77
N LEU A 334 2.69 13.15 17.51
CA LEU A 334 1.47 12.51 17.04
C LEU A 334 1.53 10.99 17.23
N ARG A 335 0.48 10.42 17.81
CA ARG A 335 0.32 8.98 18.02
C ARG A 335 -1.11 8.54 17.64
N PRO A 336 -1.52 8.74 16.35
CA PRO A 336 -2.91 8.56 15.96
C PRO A 336 -3.34 7.11 15.82
N ILE A 337 -2.39 6.16 15.74
CA ILE A 337 -2.67 4.77 15.44
C ILE A 337 -2.81 3.99 16.74
N VAL A 338 -3.90 3.27 16.88
CA VAL A 338 -4.08 2.29 17.97
C VAL A 338 -3.28 1.05 17.58
N ASN A 339 -2.05 0.99 18.08
CA ASN A 339 -1.14 -0.12 17.79
C ASN A 339 -1.64 -1.42 18.42
N VAL A 340 -1.57 -2.51 17.65
CA VAL A 340 -1.95 -3.86 18.08
C VAL A 340 -0.83 -4.85 17.83
N LEU A 341 -0.64 -5.76 18.78
CA LEU A 341 0.27 -6.87 18.66
C LEU A 341 -0.40 -8.08 18.00
N PRO A 342 0.35 -9.04 17.43
CA PRO A 342 -0.18 -10.24 16.79
C PRO A 342 -0.86 -11.22 17.76
N SER A 343 -1.89 -10.75 18.45
CA SER A 343 -2.66 -11.50 19.44
C SER A 343 -4.12 -11.09 19.36
N GLU A 344 -5.02 -12.07 19.31
CA GLU A 344 -6.47 -11.81 19.32
C GLU A 344 -6.90 -11.08 20.59
N ASP A 345 -6.30 -11.41 21.73
CA ASP A 345 -6.62 -10.77 23.00
C ASP A 345 -6.11 -9.33 23.07
N ASP A 346 -4.93 -9.03 22.52
CA ASP A 346 -4.45 -7.63 22.44
C ASP A 346 -5.38 -6.79 21.55
N VAL A 347 -5.75 -7.30 20.38
CA VAL A 347 -6.71 -6.63 19.50
C VAL A 347 -8.04 -6.42 20.24
N PHE A 348 -8.56 -7.46 20.93
CA PHE A 348 -9.80 -7.36 21.69
C PHE A 348 -9.73 -6.23 22.74
N LEU A 349 -8.68 -6.20 23.55
CA LEU A 349 -8.50 -5.19 24.60
C LEU A 349 -8.40 -3.77 24.04
N LYS A 350 -7.72 -3.59 22.91
CA LYS A 350 -7.61 -2.28 22.25
C LYS A 350 -8.94 -1.80 21.67
N LEU A 351 -9.70 -2.71 21.04
CA LEU A 351 -11.02 -2.40 20.52
C LEU A 351 -12.03 -2.13 21.65
N GLU A 352 -11.99 -2.93 22.71
CA GLU A 352 -12.81 -2.73 23.92
C GLU A 352 -12.55 -1.37 24.55
N ASN A 353 -11.28 -0.95 24.65
CA ASN A 353 -10.91 0.37 25.15
C ASN A 353 -11.53 1.51 24.33
N LEU A 354 -11.57 1.38 22.99
CA LEU A 354 -12.21 2.38 22.13
C LEU A 354 -13.73 2.47 22.39
N VAL A 355 -14.39 1.33 22.59
CA VAL A 355 -15.84 1.25 22.85
C VAL A 355 -16.19 1.82 24.23
N LEU A 356 -15.34 1.60 25.22
CA LEU A 356 -15.54 2.08 26.60
C LEU A 356 -15.18 3.57 26.78
N HIS A 357 -14.26 4.08 25.95
CA HIS A 357 -13.73 5.44 25.99
C HIS A 357 -13.88 6.18 24.66
N PRO A 358 -15.13 6.37 24.16
CA PRO A 358 -15.37 7.00 22.86
C PRO A 358 -14.92 8.47 22.81
N GLU A 359 -14.74 9.14 23.95
CA GLU A 359 -14.23 10.51 24.07
C GLU A 359 -12.83 10.71 23.48
N GLN A 360 -12.04 9.65 23.33
CA GLN A 360 -10.73 9.72 22.69
C GLN A 360 -10.80 9.77 21.15
N ILE A 361 -11.89 9.32 20.54
CA ILE A 361 -12.05 9.22 19.08
C ILE A 361 -11.83 10.56 18.36
N PRO A 362 -12.42 11.70 18.78
CA PRO A 362 -12.19 12.99 18.12
C PRO A 362 -10.72 13.42 18.13
N LEU A 363 -10.00 13.12 19.20
CA LEU A 363 -8.57 13.42 19.29
C LEU A 363 -7.76 12.58 18.32
N LEU A 364 -7.97 11.26 18.30
CA LEU A 364 -7.27 10.33 17.39
C LEU A 364 -7.54 10.66 15.91
N LYS A 365 -8.79 11.00 15.55
CA LYS A 365 -9.16 11.47 14.21
C LYS A 365 -8.39 12.73 13.80
N ARG A 366 -8.31 13.73 14.67
CA ARG A 366 -7.53 14.96 14.40
C ARG A 366 -6.03 14.67 14.26
N GLN A 367 -5.46 13.88 15.16
CA GLN A 367 -4.06 13.48 15.07
C GLN A 367 -3.78 12.70 13.79
N GLY A 368 -4.68 11.80 13.36
CA GLY A 368 -4.54 11.05 12.11
C GLY A 368 -4.49 11.96 10.89
N LEU A 369 -5.39 12.93 10.81
CA LEU A 369 -5.40 13.89 9.71
C LEU A 369 -4.14 14.76 9.70
N GLU A 370 -3.69 15.24 10.86
CA GLU A 370 -2.44 16.01 10.97
C GLU A 370 -1.21 15.17 10.62
N TYR A 371 -1.16 13.91 11.07
CA TYR A 371 -0.09 12.98 10.76
C TYR A 371 0.08 12.77 9.25
N VAL A 372 -1.02 12.52 8.51
CA VAL A 372 -0.94 12.33 7.07
C VAL A 372 -0.56 13.61 6.33
N ARG A 373 -1.01 14.78 6.77
CA ARG A 373 -0.61 16.07 6.21
C ARG A 373 0.86 16.41 6.47
N ARG A 374 1.37 16.05 7.64
CA ARG A 374 2.76 16.32 8.03
C ARG A 374 3.75 15.48 7.26
N HIS A 375 3.46 14.17 7.10
CA HIS A 375 4.40 13.17 6.63
C HIS A 375 4.13 12.64 5.21
N HIS A 376 2.89 12.73 4.73
CA HIS A 376 2.47 12.08 3.49
C HIS A 376 1.94 13.07 2.43
N ASP A 377 2.15 14.36 2.63
CA ASP A 377 1.81 15.39 1.65
C ASP A 377 2.56 15.16 0.34
N PRO A 378 1.88 15.15 -0.83
CA PRO A 378 2.50 14.83 -2.11
C PRO A 378 3.67 15.72 -2.50
N VAL A 379 3.62 17.03 -2.17
CA VAL A 379 4.67 17.98 -2.52
C VAL A 379 5.89 17.75 -1.65
N LYS A 380 5.71 17.64 -0.33
CA LYS A 380 6.81 17.36 0.62
C LYS A 380 7.50 16.03 0.32
N VAL A 381 6.72 15.01 -0.04
CA VAL A 381 7.27 13.70 -0.43
C VAL A 381 8.02 13.82 -1.75
N ALA A 382 7.48 14.55 -2.74
CA ALA A 382 8.16 14.79 -4.01
C ALA A 382 9.49 15.51 -3.83
N GLU A 383 9.60 16.49 -2.93
CA GLU A 383 10.87 17.14 -2.57
C GLU A 383 11.90 16.12 -2.07
N ARG A 384 11.52 15.21 -1.17
CA ARG A 384 12.42 14.15 -0.68
C ARG A 384 12.89 13.22 -1.80
N TYR A 385 12.02 12.90 -2.77
CA TYR A 385 12.40 12.13 -3.95
C TYR A 385 13.39 12.88 -4.83
N LEU A 386 13.17 14.19 -5.06
CA LEU A 386 14.08 15.03 -5.84
C LEU A 386 15.46 15.11 -5.19
N ASP A 387 15.53 15.35 -3.89
CA ASP A 387 16.77 15.36 -3.13
C ASP A 387 17.52 14.03 -3.26
N PHE A 388 16.83 12.93 -3.05
CA PHE A 388 17.42 11.59 -3.18
C PHE A 388 17.94 11.34 -4.59
N TRP A 389 17.14 11.63 -5.61
CA TRP A 389 17.55 11.44 -7.01
C TRP A 389 18.72 12.33 -7.40
N GLN A 390 18.78 13.58 -6.92
CA GLN A 390 19.87 14.52 -7.22
C GLN A 390 21.16 14.09 -6.53
N GLN A 391 21.12 13.73 -5.25
CA GLN A 391 22.28 13.35 -4.45
C GLN A 391 22.87 11.99 -4.85
N THR A 392 22.06 11.09 -5.41
CA THR A 392 22.56 9.79 -5.88
C THR A 392 23.52 9.99 -7.06
N PRO A 393 24.78 9.55 -6.97
CA PRO A 393 25.73 9.69 -8.07
C PRO A 393 25.31 8.83 -9.27
N PRO A 394 25.52 9.31 -10.51
CA PRO A 394 25.30 8.47 -11.67
C PRO A 394 26.29 7.31 -11.67
N ARG A 395 25.82 6.10 -11.97
CA ARG A 395 26.72 4.95 -12.12
C ARG A 395 27.76 5.23 -13.21
N ARG A 396 29.04 4.97 -12.91
CA ARG A 396 30.09 4.98 -13.93
C ARG A 396 29.73 3.96 -15.01
N ARG A 397 29.51 4.41 -16.23
CA ARG A 397 29.29 3.54 -17.39
C ARG A 397 30.61 2.78 -17.64
N SER A 398 30.64 1.49 -17.27
CA SER A 398 31.72 0.58 -17.65
C SER A 398 31.55 0.15 -19.10
#